data_eeb057cecef9e56dbb04e35ec47f1e59
#
_entry.id   eeb057cecef9e56dbb04e35ec47f1e59
#
_cell.length_a   1.000
_cell.length_b   1.000
_cell.length_c   1.000
_cell.angle_alpha   90.00
_cell.angle_beta   90.00
_cell.angle_gamma   90.00
#
_symmetry.space_group_name_H-M   'P 1'
#
loop_
_entity.id
_entity.type
_entity.pdbx_description
1 polymer ?
#
loop_
_entity_poly.entity_id
_entity_poly.type
_entity_poly.pdbx_seq_one_letter_code
_entity_poly.pdbx_strand_id
1 'polypeptide(L)'
;MKSSFASGAAALGFWLAAVAPLPAAAWQLTPEATAVERGMAAPNRLRRAINGGAFRAMAMVGHPVHEEITRQALQCPSEGPLAPGCEFDIRYQEAGVRWNDDPAFKFLPGRGKFPDCQSGTVRMVTQPLCWAQVFLSGERSARRGVQFTGANSNLLVRSHFGDLQFLHAMAVSDGETPEQTRRNVMAWLEFTWRTSIGEAKFDSQRMVARLPVDGFAERFRHNQGWRIQDLFSLGNPAVRTEEAIQRIALGSLLHVVQDSFAAGHVEREAPVSGVVCAGRTDWPAPGQILEFHSYPHQDSRKHGRADEPHGLEAHLAGARPHVIDVVRTVAELWRARTPWDDARPYLECVFTLSPTARVSSPGNSYRSDAPGDQVQWGG
;
A
#
# COMPACT_ATOMS: atom_id res chain seq x y z
N MET A 1 -44.44 -55.91 -9.35
CA MET A 1 -43.56 -55.13 -8.43
C MET A 1 -42.74 -54.17 -9.22
N LYS A 2 -43.11 -52.89 -9.27
CA LYS A 2 -42.37 -51.83 -9.95
C LYS A 2 -41.87 -50.89 -8.86
N SER A 3 -40.57 -50.80 -8.63
CA SER A 3 -39.95 -49.86 -7.72
C SER A 3 -39.59 -48.57 -8.48
N SER A 4 -40.20 -47.47 -8.06
CA SER A 4 -39.87 -46.14 -8.54
C SER A 4 -38.71 -45.59 -7.74
N PHE A 5 -37.60 -45.25 -8.40
CA PHE A 5 -36.54 -44.43 -7.80
C PHE A 5 -36.89 -42.96 -8.01
N ALA A 6 -37.10 -42.24 -6.91
CA ALA A 6 -37.25 -40.82 -6.89
C ALA A 6 -35.85 -40.19 -6.80
N SER A 7 -35.43 -39.48 -7.83
CA SER A 7 -34.21 -38.64 -7.84
C SER A 7 -34.49 -37.33 -7.11
N GLY A 8 -33.97 -37.18 -5.94
CA GLY A 8 -33.97 -35.92 -5.20
C GLY A 8 -32.85 -35.01 -5.75
N ALA A 9 -33.21 -33.99 -6.48
CA ALA A 9 -32.30 -32.90 -6.84
C ALA A 9 -32.13 -31.96 -5.63
N ALA A 10 -30.99 -32.02 -4.97
CA ALA A 10 -30.63 -31.05 -3.93
C ALA A 10 -30.27 -29.71 -4.61
N ALA A 11 -31.18 -28.76 -4.51
CA ALA A 11 -30.90 -27.38 -4.90
C ALA A 11 -29.91 -26.77 -3.89
N LEU A 12 -28.65 -26.63 -4.31
CA LEU A 12 -27.66 -25.83 -3.61
C LEU A 12 -28.06 -24.35 -3.79
N GLY A 13 -28.80 -23.84 -2.80
CA GLY A 13 -29.08 -22.41 -2.70
C GLY A 13 -27.79 -21.66 -2.38
N PHE A 14 -27.19 -21.01 -3.39
CA PHE A 14 -26.14 -20.02 -3.17
C PHE A 14 -26.79 -18.79 -2.49
N TRP A 15 -26.59 -18.68 -1.19
CA TRP A 15 -26.78 -17.41 -0.49
C TRP A 15 -25.64 -16.49 -0.91
N LEU A 16 -25.89 -15.64 -1.91
CA LEU A 16 -25.12 -14.43 -2.14
C LEU A 16 -25.42 -13.51 -0.95
N ALA A 17 -24.65 -13.65 0.14
CA ALA A 17 -24.59 -12.60 1.13
C ALA A 17 -24.19 -11.32 0.38
N ALA A 18 -25.05 -10.31 0.44
CA ALA A 18 -24.74 -8.99 -0.08
C ALA A 18 -23.51 -8.49 0.67
N VAL A 19 -22.33 -8.61 0.04
CA VAL A 19 -21.10 -8.05 0.57
C VAL A 19 -21.28 -6.55 0.46
N ALA A 20 -21.52 -5.89 1.59
CA ALA A 20 -21.49 -4.44 1.63
C ALA A 20 -20.17 -3.97 1.03
N PRO A 21 -20.16 -2.89 0.22
CA PRO A 21 -18.92 -2.39 -0.34
C PRO A 21 -17.96 -2.09 0.81
N LEU A 22 -16.78 -2.71 0.74
CA LEU A 22 -15.70 -2.40 1.68
C LEU A 22 -15.32 -0.94 1.49
N PRO A 23 -15.01 -0.20 2.56
CA PRO A 23 -14.47 1.13 2.42
C PRO A 23 -13.19 1.07 1.60
N ALA A 24 -13.07 1.93 0.61
CA ALA A 24 -11.86 2.05 -0.16
C ALA A 24 -10.74 2.54 0.76
N ALA A 25 -9.65 1.79 0.79
CA ALA A 25 -8.41 2.22 1.41
C ALA A 25 -7.42 2.46 0.27
N ALA A 26 -6.72 3.57 0.30
CA ALA A 26 -5.68 4.01 -0.63
C ALA A 26 -6.06 3.95 -2.14
N TRP A 27 -5.31 4.59 -3.00
CA TRP A 27 -5.55 4.57 -4.45
C TRP A 27 -5.76 3.16 -4.98
N GLN A 28 -6.89 2.96 -5.66
CA GLN A 28 -7.42 1.63 -5.96
C GLN A 28 -6.44 0.77 -6.75
N LEU A 29 -6.41 -0.52 -6.40
CA LEU A 29 -5.58 -1.53 -7.05
C LEU A 29 -6.31 -2.16 -8.25
N THR A 30 -5.57 -2.64 -9.26
CA THR A 30 -6.20 -3.35 -10.39
C THR A 30 -6.99 -4.58 -9.92
N PRO A 31 -8.18 -4.83 -10.49
CA PRO A 31 -8.97 -6.04 -10.24
C PRO A 31 -8.23 -7.30 -10.68
N GLU A 32 -7.28 -7.16 -11.56
CA GLU A 32 -6.44 -8.25 -12.01
C GLU A 32 -5.12 -8.19 -11.25
N ALA A 33 -4.92 -9.13 -10.35
CA ALA A 33 -3.63 -9.30 -9.71
C ALA A 33 -2.49 -9.24 -10.73
N THR A 34 -1.35 -8.67 -10.37
CA THR A 34 -0.16 -8.68 -11.21
C THR A 34 0.24 -10.12 -11.60
N ALA A 35 1.05 -10.29 -12.63
CA ALA A 35 1.53 -11.62 -13.00
C ALA A 35 2.30 -12.31 -11.86
N VAL A 36 3.01 -11.52 -11.05
CA VAL A 36 3.70 -11.97 -9.83
C VAL A 36 2.70 -12.49 -8.81
N GLU A 37 1.67 -11.74 -8.52
CA GLU A 37 0.61 -12.09 -7.56
C GLU A 37 -0.23 -13.28 -8.05
N ARG A 38 -0.52 -13.38 -9.36
CA ARG A 38 -1.19 -14.55 -9.94
C ARG A 38 -0.40 -15.84 -9.74
N GLY A 39 0.92 -15.77 -9.76
CA GLY A 39 1.79 -16.88 -9.43
C GLY A 39 1.65 -17.38 -7.99
N MET A 40 1.19 -16.53 -7.07
CA MET A 40 0.93 -16.86 -5.66
C MET A 40 -0.44 -17.49 -5.42
N ALA A 41 -1.39 -17.36 -6.35
CA ALA A 41 -2.72 -17.93 -6.22
C ALA A 41 -2.65 -19.46 -6.11
N ALA A 42 -3.59 -20.06 -5.34
CA ALA A 42 -3.63 -21.49 -5.06
C ALA A 42 -3.50 -22.34 -6.35
N PRO A 43 -2.77 -23.46 -6.32
CA PRO A 43 -2.49 -24.29 -7.49
C PRO A 43 -3.76 -24.94 -8.11
N ASN A 44 -4.86 -25.01 -7.37
CA ASN A 44 -6.13 -25.57 -7.82
C ASN A 44 -6.91 -24.56 -8.67
N ARG A 45 -7.27 -24.95 -9.92
CA ARG A 45 -8.02 -24.10 -10.87
C ARG A 45 -9.37 -23.64 -10.31
N LEU A 46 -10.10 -24.49 -9.60
CA LEU A 46 -11.41 -24.16 -8.99
C LEU A 46 -11.24 -23.09 -7.93
N ARG A 47 -10.23 -23.25 -7.07
CA ARG A 47 -9.93 -22.30 -5.99
C ARG A 47 -9.48 -20.95 -6.54
N ARG A 48 -8.71 -20.91 -7.63
CA ARG A 48 -8.37 -19.68 -8.36
C ARG A 48 -9.61 -18.97 -8.89
N ALA A 49 -10.56 -19.72 -9.46
CA ALA A 49 -11.81 -19.16 -9.98
C ALA A 49 -12.67 -18.56 -8.84
N ILE A 50 -12.81 -19.26 -7.71
CA ILE A 50 -13.54 -18.78 -6.54
C ILE A 50 -12.86 -17.54 -5.95
N ASN A 51 -11.57 -17.58 -5.74
CA ASN A 51 -10.81 -16.44 -5.21
C ASN A 51 -10.86 -15.24 -6.16
N GLY A 52 -10.74 -15.46 -7.46
CA GLY A 52 -10.87 -14.41 -8.46
C GLY A 52 -12.27 -13.79 -8.51
N GLY A 53 -13.31 -14.59 -8.34
CA GLY A 53 -14.69 -14.12 -8.22
C GLY A 53 -14.92 -13.29 -6.94
N ALA A 54 -14.46 -13.80 -5.80
CA ALA A 54 -14.55 -13.10 -4.52
C ALA A 54 -13.72 -11.79 -4.54
N PHE A 55 -12.53 -11.81 -5.13
CA PHE A 55 -11.68 -10.64 -5.29
C PHE A 55 -12.37 -9.54 -6.12
N ARG A 56 -12.99 -9.90 -7.26
CA ARG A 56 -13.75 -8.95 -8.08
C ARG A 56 -15.01 -8.41 -7.40
N ALA A 57 -15.65 -9.23 -6.56
CA ALA A 57 -16.83 -8.82 -5.79
C ALA A 57 -16.48 -7.90 -4.61
N MET A 58 -15.27 -7.95 -4.13
CA MET A 58 -14.77 -7.00 -3.14
C MET A 58 -14.55 -5.68 -3.86
N ALA A 59 -15.51 -4.77 -3.77
CA ALA A 59 -15.58 -3.49 -4.47
C ALA A 59 -14.42 -2.50 -4.19
N MET A 60 -13.33 -2.98 -3.61
CA MET A 60 -12.06 -2.27 -3.45
C MET A 60 -11.24 -2.22 -4.75
N VAL A 61 -11.77 -2.84 -5.78
CA VAL A 61 -11.04 -3.08 -7.00
C VAL A 61 -11.61 -2.19 -8.07
N GLY A 62 -11.17 -0.97 -8.03
CA GLY A 62 -11.47 0.03 -9.04
C GLY A 62 -10.34 0.15 -10.06
N HIS A 63 -10.03 1.36 -10.42
CA HIS A 63 -9.00 1.68 -11.40
C HIS A 63 -7.61 1.62 -10.75
N PRO A 64 -6.59 1.09 -11.45
CA PRO A 64 -5.24 0.89 -10.92
C PRO A 64 -4.43 2.20 -10.87
N VAL A 65 -4.76 3.11 -9.97
CA VAL A 65 -4.15 4.45 -9.93
C VAL A 65 -2.65 4.38 -9.64
N HIS A 66 -2.23 3.61 -8.66
CA HIS A 66 -0.80 3.44 -8.33
C HIS A 66 0.00 2.84 -9.49
N GLU A 67 -0.54 1.79 -10.10
CA GLU A 67 0.11 1.15 -11.24
C GLU A 67 0.14 2.09 -12.45
N GLU A 68 -0.91 2.88 -12.68
CA GLU A 68 -0.97 3.84 -13.79
C GLU A 68 0.05 4.96 -13.62
N ILE A 69 0.16 5.57 -12.44
CA ILE A 69 1.20 6.57 -12.14
C ILE A 69 2.58 5.95 -12.38
N THR A 70 2.80 4.73 -11.91
CA THR A 70 4.07 4.03 -12.06
C THR A 70 4.41 3.79 -13.53
N ARG A 71 3.44 3.30 -14.32
CA ARG A 71 3.62 3.08 -15.78
C ARG A 71 3.94 4.38 -16.52
N GLN A 72 3.19 5.43 -16.25
CA GLN A 72 3.42 6.73 -16.89
C GLN A 72 4.78 7.32 -16.51
N ALA A 73 5.17 7.24 -15.24
CA ALA A 73 6.45 7.73 -14.77
C ALA A 73 7.63 6.94 -15.33
N LEU A 74 7.51 5.61 -15.40
CA LEU A 74 8.53 4.71 -15.95
C LEU A 74 8.50 4.64 -17.49
N GLN A 75 7.51 5.28 -18.13
CA GLN A 75 7.29 5.26 -19.58
C GLN A 75 7.04 3.83 -20.12
N CYS A 76 6.35 3.01 -19.33
CA CYS A 76 6.00 1.65 -19.67
C CYS A 76 4.50 1.51 -19.96
N PRO A 77 4.08 1.26 -21.20
CA PRO A 77 2.66 1.14 -21.51
C PRO A 77 2.05 -0.10 -20.84
N SER A 78 0.75 -0.03 -20.56
CA SER A 78 -0.02 -1.15 -20.00
C SER A 78 -0.23 -2.29 -20.99
N GLU A 79 -0.23 -1.97 -22.30
CA GLU A 79 -0.50 -2.90 -23.40
C GLU A 79 0.43 -2.63 -24.59
N GLY A 80 0.70 -3.66 -25.37
CA GLY A 80 1.50 -3.57 -26.57
C GLY A 80 2.99 -3.87 -26.38
N PRO A 81 3.81 -3.67 -27.42
CA PRO A 81 5.25 -3.83 -27.34
C PRO A 81 5.84 -2.80 -26.38
N LEU A 82 6.88 -3.19 -25.64
CA LEU A 82 7.59 -2.30 -24.73
C LEU A 82 8.01 -1.03 -25.50
N ALA A 83 7.63 0.13 -24.96
CA ALA A 83 8.05 1.41 -25.51
C ALA A 83 9.57 1.59 -25.32
N PRO A 84 10.24 2.37 -26.19
CA PRO A 84 11.61 2.79 -25.92
C PRO A 84 11.69 3.43 -24.52
N GLY A 85 12.58 2.90 -23.66
CA GLY A 85 12.72 3.33 -22.28
C GLY A 85 12.06 2.40 -21.24
N CYS A 86 11.14 1.52 -21.64
CA CYS A 86 10.67 0.40 -20.83
C CYS A 86 11.49 -0.85 -21.13
N GLU A 87 12.74 -0.85 -20.69
CA GLU A 87 13.70 -1.91 -20.99
C GLU A 87 13.59 -3.14 -20.08
N PHE A 88 12.69 -3.11 -19.11
CA PHE A 88 12.60 -4.14 -18.09
C PHE A 88 11.15 -4.46 -17.73
N ASP A 89 10.99 -5.64 -17.18
CA ASP A 89 9.72 -6.13 -16.70
C ASP A 89 9.21 -5.32 -15.50
N ILE A 90 8.22 -4.48 -15.72
CA ILE A 90 7.59 -3.62 -14.70
C ILE A 90 6.79 -4.41 -13.64
N ARG A 91 6.51 -5.70 -13.86
CA ARG A 91 5.65 -6.51 -12.99
C ARG A 91 6.06 -6.52 -11.52
N TYR A 92 7.36 -6.41 -11.25
CA TYR A 92 7.85 -6.40 -9.87
C TYR A 92 7.67 -5.04 -9.21
N GLN A 93 7.84 -3.94 -9.96
CA GLN A 93 7.53 -2.60 -9.45
C GLN A 93 6.04 -2.45 -9.17
N GLU A 94 5.18 -2.96 -10.08
CA GLU A 94 3.72 -3.00 -9.86
C GLU A 94 3.36 -3.84 -8.62
N ALA A 95 3.97 -5.01 -8.45
CA ALA A 95 3.79 -5.80 -7.24
C ALA A 95 4.27 -5.06 -5.98
N GLY A 96 5.28 -4.21 -6.12
CA GLY A 96 5.81 -3.36 -5.05
C GLY A 96 4.88 -2.21 -4.68
N VAL A 97 4.35 -1.48 -5.66
CA VAL A 97 3.39 -0.39 -5.37
C VAL A 97 2.10 -0.92 -4.75
N ARG A 98 1.72 -2.16 -5.03
CA ARG A 98 0.58 -2.84 -4.39
C ARG A 98 0.91 -3.40 -3.01
N TRP A 99 2.20 -3.55 -2.68
CA TRP A 99 2.61 -4.22 -1.45
C TRP A 99 2.20 -3.45 -0.19
N ASN A 100 2.21 -2.13 -0.21
CA ASN A 100 1.86 -1.32 0.95
C ASN A 100 0.38 -1.49 1.33
N ASP A 101 -0.52 -1.59 0.34
CA ASP A 101 -1.95 -1.85 0.52
C ASP A 101 -2.28 -3.30 0.86
N ASP A 102 -1.48 -4.23 0.34
CA ASP A 102 -1.70 -5.66 0.49
C ASP A 102 -0.45 -6.38 0.98
N PRO A 103 0.15 -5.96 2.11
CA PRO A 103 1.32 -6.64 2.65
C PRO A 103 0.98 -8.05 3.10
N ALA A 104 1.80 -9.01 2.67
CA ALA A 104 1.60 -10.41 3.00
C ALA A 104 1.72 -10.65 4.50
N PHE A 105 0.82 -11.47 5.06
CA PHE A 105 0.95 -11.96 6.42
C PHE A 105 0.59 -13.45 6.52
N LYS A 106 1.09 -14.11 7.56
CA LYS A 106 0.77 -15.52 7.83
C LYS A 106 -0.37 -15.62 8.82
N PHE A 107 -1.39 -16.38 8.47
CA PHE A 107 -2.45 -16.74 9.37
C PHE A 107 -2.15 -18.11 10.00
N LEU A 108 -2.22 -18.18 11.35
CA LEU A 108 -2.07 -19.42 12.09
C LEU A 108 -3.46 -19.87 12.57
N PRO A 109 -3.93 -21.06 12.16
CA PRO A 109 -5.22 -21.59 12.59
C PRO A 109 -5.29 -21.71 14.13
N GLY A 110 -6.47 -21.47 14.69
CA GLY A 110 -6.73 -21.60 16.12
C GLY A 110 -6.46 -20.35 16.96
N ARG A 111 -5.90 -19.28 16.37
CA ARG A 111 -5.71 -18.00 17.06
C ARG A 111 -6.68 -16.89 16.65
N GLY A 112 -7.72 -17.19 15.87
CA GLY A 112 -8.55 -16.12 15.33
C GLY A 112 -10.04 -16.43 15.23
N LYS A 113 -10.84 -15.39 15.37
CA LYS A 113 -12.29 -15.35 15.14
C LYS A 113 -12.66 -15.25 13.66
N PHE A 114 -11.80 -15.72 12.74
CA PHE A 114 -11.94 -15.54 11.30
C PHE A 114 -12.18 -16.90 10.63
N PRO A 115 -13.44 -17.31 10.40
CA PRO A 115 -13.78 -18.64 9.89
C PRO A 115 -13.28 -18.90 8.47
N ASP A 116 -13.16 -17.83 7.64
CA ASP A 116 -12.71 -17.97 6.26
C ASP A 116 -11.18 -17.97 6.10
N CYS A 117 -10.46 -17.77 7.20
CA CYS A 117 -9.01 -17.76 7.21
C CYS A 117 -8.44 -19.18 7.29
N GLN A 118 -7.57 -19.52 6.35
CA GLN A 118 -6.83 -20.77 6.34
C GLN A 118 -5.36 -20.55 6.69
N SER A 119 -4.69 -21.61 7.13
CA SER A 119 -3.24 -21.56 7.34
C SER A 119 -2.50 -21.12 6.07
N GLY A 120 -1.44 -20.37 6.27
CA GLY A 120 -0.58 -19.93 5.17
C GLY A 120 -0.57 -18.43 4.98
N THR A 121 -0.12 -18.02 3.81
CA THR A 121 0.00 -16.60 3.44
C THR A 121 -1.34 -16.04 3.04
N VAL A 122 -1.74 -14.95 3.69
CA VAL A 122 -2.93 -14.18 3.37
C VAL A 122 -2.52 -12.93 2.59
N ARG A 123 -3.12 -12.78 1.45
CA ARG A 123 -3.14 -11.62 0.59
C ARG A 123 -4.51 -11.51 -0.07
N MET A 124 -4.84 -10.36 -0.59
CA MET A 124 -6.09 -10.14 -1.31
C MET A 124 -6.32 -11.18 -2.40
N VAL A 125 -5.27 -11.57 -3.14
CA VAL A 125 -5.33 -12.57 -4.23
C VAL A 125 -5.33 -14.03 -3.75
N THR A 126 -4.80 -14.33 -2.56
CA THR A 126 -4.69 -15.72 -2.07
C THR A 126 -5.85 -16.14 -1.21
N GLN A 127 -6.33 -15.28 -0.32
CA GLN A 127 -7.42 -15.51 0.61
C GLN A 127 -8.28 -14.24 0.77
N PRO A 128 -9.03 -13.82 -0.28
CA PRO A 128 -9.72 -12.51 -0.30
C PRO A 128 -10.73 -12.33 0.84
N LEU A 129 -11.52 -13.35 1.17
CA LEU A 129 -12.49 -13.25 2.28
C LEU A 129 -11.80 -13.14 3.64
N CYS A 130 -10.73 -13.90 3.86
CA CYS A 130 -9.93 -13.79 5.08
C CYS A 130 -9.30 -12.38 5.17
N TRP A 131 -8.72 -11.90 4.08
CA TRP A 131 -8.14 -10.57 4.00
C TRP A 131 -9.17 -9.50 4.40
N ALA A 132 -10.36 -9.53 3.78
CA ALA A 132 -11.44 -8.60 4.06
C ALA A 132 -11.90 -8.64 5.53
N GLN A 133 -12.08 -9.83 6.09
CA GLN A 133 -12.48 -9.98 7.50
C GLN A 133 -11.42 -9.40 8.46
N VAL A 134 -10.14 -9.65 8.19
CA VAL A 134 -9.03 -9.12 8.99
C VAL A 134 -8.97 -7.60 8.88
N PHE A 135 -9.08 -7.06 7.66
CA PHE A 135 -9.07 -5.62 7.40
C PHE A 135 -10.21 -4.91 8.15
N LEU A 136 -11.46 -5.33 7.92
CA LEU A 136 -12.64 -4.73 8.56
C LEU A 136 -12.63 -4.87 10.09
N SER A 137 -12.08 -5.96 10.60
CA SER A 137 -11.92 -6.12 12.05
C SER A 137 -10.87 -5.17 12.61
N GLY A 138 -9.78 -4.95 11.88
CA GLY A 138 -8.74 -3.97 12.19
C GLY A 138 -9.31 -2.56 12.23
N GLU A 139 -10.00 -2.14 11.18
CA GLU A 139 -10.64 -0.83 11.08
C GLU A 139 -11.59 -0.57 12.27
N ARG A 140 -12.53 -1.49 12.51
CA ARG A 140 -13.47 -1.36 13.63
C ARG A 140 -12.78 -1.27 15.00
N SER A 141 -11.65 -1.95 15.16
CA SER A 141 -10.90 -1.92 16.41
C SER A 141 -10.10 -0.62 16.56
N ALA A 142 -9.50 -0.12 15.47
CA ALA A 142 -8.81 1.18 15.45
C ALA A 142 -9.77 2.33 15.81
N ARG A 143 -10.97 2.33 15.24
CA ARG A 143 -12.04 3.31 15.56
C ARG A 143 -12.48 3.26 17.03
N ARG A 144 -12.24 2.16 17.73
CA ARG A 144 -12.44 2.01 19.17
C ARG A 144 -11.20 2.33 20.02
N GLY A 145 -10.16 2.88 19.41
CA GLY A 145 -8.92 3.29 20.08
C GLY A 145 -7.90 2.18 20.28
N VAL A 146 -8.06 0.99 19.64
CA VAL A 146 -7.05 -0.07 19.74
C VAL A 146 -5.80 0.35 18.97
N GLN A 147 -4.66 0.35 19.67
CA GLN A 147 -3.34 0.61 19.08
C GLN A 147 -2.75 -0.70 18.53
N PHE A 148 -2.35 -0.71 17.25
CA PHE A 148 -1.76 -1.86 16.59
C PHE A 148 -0.25 -1.70 16.41
N THR A 149 0.48 -2.72 16.85
CA THR A 149 1.95 -2.80 16.76
C THR A 149 2.37 -4.21 16.36
N GLY A 150 3.66 -4.44 16.14
CA GLY A 150 4.19 -5.78 15.89
C GLY A 150 3.95 -6.79 17.00
N ALA A 151 3.62 -6.34 18.21
CA ALA A 151 3.32 -7.22 19.35
C ALA A 151 1.95 -7.88 19.26
N ASN A 152 0.97 -7.21 18.65
CA ASN A 152 -0.44 -7.61 18.71
C ASN A 152 -1.13 -7.72 17.34
N SER A 153 -0.44 -7.39 16.24
CA SER A 153 -1.07 -7.40 14.93
C SER A 153 -0.13 -7.80 13.78
N ASN A 154 -0.72 -8.10 12.63
CA ASN A 154 -0.03 -8.43 11.39
C ASN A 154 0.26 -7.17 10.55
N LEU A 155 1.01 -7.34 9.45
CA LEU A 155 1.42 -6.21 8.59
C LEU A 155 0.23 -5.47 7.99
N LEU A 156 -0.80 -6.16 7.53
CA LEU A 156 -1.97 -5.54 6.92
C LEU A 156 -2.66 -4.56 7.87
N VAL A 157 -2.91 -4.98 9.09
CA VAL A 157 -3.59 -4.11 10.09
C VAL A 157 -2.65 -3.01 10.57
N ARG A 158 -1.35 -3.28 10.67
CA ARG A 158 -0.36 -2.29 11.08
C ARG A 158 -0.16 -1.20 10.04
N SER A 159 -0.14 -1.56 8.74
CA SER A 159 0.05 -0.58 7.66
C SER A 159 -1.14 0.38 7.55
N HIS A 160 -2.37 -0.10 7.74
CA HIS A 160 -3.57 0.73 7.56
C HIS A 160 -4.06 1.40 8.86
N PHE A 161 -3.88 0.74 10.02
CA PHE A 161 -4.51 1.18 11.26
C PHE A 161 -3.56 1.23 12.45
N GLY A 162 -2.26 1.02 12.25
CA GLY A 162 -1.30 0.89 13.33
C GLY A 162 -0.01 1.67 13.12
N ASP A 163 1.06 1.18 13.73
CA ASP A 163 2.36 1.83 13.81
C ASP A 163 3.13 1.92 12.48
N LEU A 164 2.57 1.40 11.39
CA LEU A 164 3.16 1.44 10.04
C LEU A 164 2.35 2.27 9.04
N GLN A 165 1.42 3.14 9.47
CA GLN A 165 0.63 3.99 8.56
C GLN A 165 1.50 4.93 7.68
N PHE A 166 2.73 5.20 8.09
CA PHE A 166 3.69 5.94 7.26
C PHE A 166 4.05 5.23 5.94
N LEU A 167 3.70 3.94 5.78
CA LEU A 167 3.76 3.23 4.49
C LEU A 167 2.76 3.80 3.47
N HIS A 168 1.81 4.57 3.94
CA HIS A 168 0.83 5.33 3.16
C HIS A 168 1.04 6.85 3.31
N ALA A 169 2.25 7.29 3.64
CA ALA A 169 2.54 8.69 3.95
C ALA A 169 1.59 9.31 4.99
N MET A 170 1.03 8.51 5.90
CA MET A 170 0.08 8.95 6.93
C MET A 170 0.70 8.91 8.33
N ALA A 171 0.16 9.72 9.22
CA ALA A 171 0.51 9.69 10.64
C ALA A 171 -0.11 8.48 11.34
N VAL A 172 0.55 8.00 12.40
CA VAL A 172 0.10 6.83 13.17
C VAL A 172 -1.18 7.13 13.98
N SER A 173 -1.35 8.38 14.40
CA SER A 173 -2.50 8.80 15.20
C SER A 173 -2.73 10.32 15.09
N ASP A 174 -3.92 10.77 15.47
CA ASP A 174 -4.20 12.18 15.64
C ASP A 174 -3.22 12.81 16.64
N GLY A 175 -2.79 14.03 16.35
CA GLY A 175 -1.87 14.78 17.19
C GLY A 175 -0.39 14.40 17.04
N GLU A 176 -0.02 13.45 16.16
CA GLU A 176 1.38 13.20 15.85
C GLU A 176 2.00 14.43 15.17
N THR A 177 3.24 14.78 15.55
CA THR A 177 3.90 15.93 14.94
C THR A 177 4.31 15.62 13.50
N PRO A 178 4.26 16.60 12.58
CA PRO A 178 4.63 16.38 11.18
C PRO A 178 6.08 15.92 11.02
N GLU A 179 6.99 16.35 11.92
CA GLU A 179 8.38 15.91 11.94
C GLU A 179 8.49 14.42 12.29
N GLN A 180 7.65 13.92 13.20
CA GLN A 180 7.67 12.51 13.56
C GLN A 180 7.20 11.64 12.41
N THR A 181 6.08 11.99 11.77
CA THR A 181 5.59 11.27 10.58
C THR A 181 6.62 11.34 9.46
N ARG A 182 7.18 12.51 9.19
CA ARG A 182 8.24 12.67 8.18
C ARG A 182 9.46 11.79 8.48
N ARG A 183 9.94 11.71 9.72
CA ARG A 183 11.05 10.81 10.09
C ARG A 183 10.72 9.35 9.78
N ASN A 184 9.50 8.92 10.09
CA ASN A 184 9.04 7.56 9.83
C ASN A 184 9.01 7.25 8.33
N VAL A 185 8.47 8.17 7.53
CA VAL A 185 8.47 8.10 6.06
C VAL A 185 9.89 8.02 5.52
N MET A 186 10.76 8.95 5.92
CA MET A 186 12.15 9.00 5.42
C MET A 186 12.94 7.73 5.78
N ALA A 187 12.71 7.14 6.95
CA ALA A 187 13.34 5.87 7.34
C ALA A 187 12.89 4.72 6.41
N TRP A 188 11.61 4.68 6.01
CA TRP A 188 11.14 3.70 5.03
C TRP A 188 11.71 3.94 3.63
N LEU A 189 11.75 5.20 3.20
CA LEU A 189 12.35 5.58 1.92
C LEU A 189 13.84 5.21 1.87
N GLU A 190 14.60 5.44 2.94
CA GLU A 190 16.00 5.03 3.04
C GLU A 190 16.14 3.51 2.89
N PHE A 191 15.39 2.75 3.67
CA PHE A 191 15.41 1.29 3.61
C PHE A 191 15.10 0.76 2.21
N THR A 192 14.01 1.20 1.64
CA THR A 192 13.54 0.72 0.34
C THR A 192 14.45 1.19 -0.79
N TRP A 193 15.00 2.40 -0.72
CA TRP A 193 15.98 2.89 -1.67
C TRP A 193 17.25 2.04 -1.69
N ARG A 194 17.91 1.91 -0.54
CA ARG A 194 19.15 1.13 -0.40
C ARG A 194 18.97 -0.32 -0.82
N THR A 195 17.82 -0.92 -0.48
CA THR A 195 17.44 -2.25 -0.97
C THR A 195 17.28 -2.24 -2.49
N SER A 196 16.58 -1.27 -3.07
CA SER A 196 16.26 -1.24 -4.49
C SER A 196 17.47 -1.04 -5.40
N ILE A 197 18.52 -0.36 -4.93
CA ILE A 197 19.77 -0.20 -5.67
C ILE A 197 20.81 -1.30 -5.37
N GLY A 198 20.49 -2.23 -4.46
CA GLY A 198 21.35 -3.37 -4.11
C GLY A 198 22.56 -3.02 -3.28
N GLU A 199 22.45 -2.10 -2.32
CA GLU A 199 23.54 -1.83 -1.38
C GLU A 199 23.86 -3.07 -0.54
N ALA A 200 25.15 -3.38 -0.36
CA ALA A 200 25.62 -4.63 0.26
C ALA A 200 25.09 -4.90 1.68
N LYS A 201 24.74 -3.85 2.44
CA LYS A 201 24.14 -3.98 3.78
C LYS A 201 22.61 -4.17 3.73
N PHE A 202 22.01 -4.09 2.55
CA PHE A 202 20.56 -4.16 2.29
C PHE A 202 20.22 -5.26 1.28
N ASP A 203 21.06 -6.27 1.14
CA ASP A 203 20.77 -7.45 0.33
C ASP A 203 19.59 -8.25 0.91
N SER A 204 18.94 -9.04 0.08
CA SER A 204 17.71 -9.75 0.42
C SER A 204 17.80 -10.68 1.64
N GLN A 205 19.01 -11.09 2.03
CA GLN A 205 19.27 -11.99 3.15
C GLN A 205 19.41 -11.27 4.50
N ARG A 206 19.50 -9.95 4.50
CA ARG A 206 19.65 -9.17 5.74
C ARG A 206 18.40 -9.22 6.60
N MET A 207 18.62 -9.31 7.92
CA MET A 207 17.57 -9.30 8.91
C MET A 207 16.97 -7.90 9.03
N VAL A 208 15.65 -7.74 8.80
CA VAL A 208 14.97 -6.45 8.83
C VAL A 208 15.17 -5.72 10.17
N ALA A 209 15.08 -6.43 11.29
CA ALA A 209 15.25 -5.86 12.62
C ALA A 209 16.71 -5.47 12.96
N ARG A 210 17.68 -5.70 12.06
CA ARG A 210 19.12 -5.39 12.26
C ARG A 210 19.64 -4.40 11.23
N LEU A 211 18.79 -3.82 10.42
CA LEU A 211 19.18 -2.82 9.43
C LEU A 211 19.59 -1.53 10.14
N PRO A 212 20.64 -0.85 9.65
CA PRO A 212 21.10 0.42 10.20
C PRO A 212 20.21 1.58 9.72
N VAL A 213 18.91 1.50 10.01
CA VAL A 213 17.92 2.51 9.69
C VAL A 213 17.18 2.86 10.97
N ASP A 214 16.97 4.14 11.22
CA ASP A 214 16.35 4.64 12.43
C ASP A 214 14.95 4.07 12.67
N GLY A 215 14.72 3.57 13.88
CA GLY A 215 13.45 3.02 14.32
C GLY A 215 13.10 1.65 13.76
N PHE A 216 13.87 1.07 12.81
CA PHE A 216 13.57 -0.24 12.23
C PHE A 216 13.67 -1.38 13.22
N ALA A 217 14.74 -1.43 14.00
CA ALA A 217 14.93 -2.47 15.01
C ALA A 217 13.76 -2.55 15.99
N GLU A 218 13.20 -1.42 16.38
CA GLU A 218 12.07 -1.35 17.29
C GLU A 218 10.75 -1.80 16.62
N ARG A 219 10.46 -1.29 15.43
CA ARG A 219 9.22 -1.61 14.69
C ARG A 219 9.15 -3.08 14.27
N PHE A 220 10.28 -3.67 13.96
CA PHE A 220 10.37 -5.07 13.51
C PHE A 220 10.91 -6.01 14.58
N ARG A 221 11.05 -5.60 15.83
CA ARG A 221 11.54 -6.45 16.94
C ARG A 221 10.76 -7.76 17.12
N HIS A 222 9.48 -7.77 16.80
CA HIS A 222 8.63 -8.97 16.85
C HIS A 222 8.75 -9.84 15.60
N ASN A 223 9.45 -9.35 14.57
CA ASN A 223 9.75 -10.03 13.32
C ASN A 223 11.25 -10.36 13.20
N GLN A 224 11.93 -10.66 14.32
CA GLN A 224 13.39 -10.82 14.38
C GLN A 224 13.96 -11.87 13.42
N GLY A 225 13.16 -12.88 13.05
CA GLY A 225 13.54 -13.88 12.06
C GLY A 225 13.35 -13.49 10.60
N TRP A 226 12.78 -12.30 10.33
CA TRP A 226 12.49 -11.88 8.97
C TRP A 226 13.68 -11.26 8.29
N ARG A 227 13.96 -11.76 7.10
CA ARG A 227 14.90 -11.16 6.16
C ARG A 227 14.15 -10.17 5.25
N ILE A 228 14.90 -9.32 4.55
CA ILE A 228 14.31 -8.43 3.54
C ILE A 228 13.51 -9.22 2.50
N GLN A 229 14.02 -10.37 2.05
CA GLN A 229 13.28 -11.24 1.15
C GLN A 229 11.95 -11.75 1.75
N ASP A 230 11.90 -12.01 3.05
CA ASP A 230 10.68 -12.51 3.70
C ASP A 230 9.63 -11.40 3.75
N LEU A 231 10.05 -10.15 3.94
CA LEU A 231 9.19 -8.98 3.89
C LEU A 231 8.61 -8.77 2.48
N PHE A 232 9.46 -8.77 1.44
CA PHE A 232 9.06 -8.43 0.07
C PHE A 232 8.72 -9.63 -0.83
N SER A 233 8.96 -10.88 -0.41
CA SER A 233 8.64 -12.05 -1.23
C SER A 233 7.13 -12.27 -1.40
N LEU A 234 6.32 -11.46 -0.74
CA LEU A 234 4.88 -11.61 -0.75
C LEU A 234 4.43 -13.00 -0.25
N GLY A 235 5.29 -13.67 0.54
CA GLY A 235 5.08 -15.05 0.97
C GLY A 235 5.33 -16.10 -0.11
N ASN A 236 5.82 -15.71 -1.29
CA ASN A 236 6.07 -16.60 -2.41
C ASN A 236 7.57 -16.93 -2.55
N PRO A 237 8.00 -18.19 -2.39
CA PRO A 237 9.40 -18.56 -2.54
C PRO A 237 9.95 -18.34 -3.97
N ALA A 238 9.10 -18.32 -4.98
CA ALA A 238 9.52 -18.05 -6.37
C ALA A 238 9.91 -16.59 -6.63
N VAL A 239 9.58 -15.66 -5.72
CA VAL A 239 9.89 -14.23 -5.83
C VAL A 239 11.01 -13.86 -4.84
N ARG A 240 12.06 -14.67 -4.78
CA ARG A 240 13.18 -14.46 -3.85
C ARG A 240 14.51 -14.16 -4.55
N THR A 241 14.47 -13.86 -5.85
CA THR A 241 15.67 -13.38 -6.53
C THR A 241 16.01 -11.98 -6.04
N GLU A 242 17.28 -11.67 -5.97
CA GLU A 242 17.74 -10.35 -5.53
C GLU A 242 17.11 -9.22 -6.36
N GLU A 243 17.11 -9.39 -7.69
CA GLU A 243 16.52 -8.43 -8.61
C GLU A 243 15.01 -8.21 -8.36
N ALA A 244 14.25 -9.28 -8.14
CA ALA A 244 12.81 -9.17 -7.83
C ALA A 244 12.57 -8.39 -6.53
N ILE A 245 13.37 -8.67 -5.49
CA ILE A 245 13.30 -7.97 -4.21
C ILE A 245 13.64 -6.49 -4.37
N GLN A 246 14.70 -6.17 -5.10
CA GLN A 246 15.11 -4.80 -5.40
C GLN A 246 13.97 -4.00 -6.09
N ARG A 247 13.34 -4.60 -7.09
CA ARG A 247 12.25 -3.96 -7.84
C ARG A 247 10.98 -3.81 -7.03
N ILE A 248 10.64 -4.79 -6.19
CA ILE A 248 9.51 -4.69 -5.26
C ILE A 248 9.78 -3.60 -4.22
N ALA A 249 11.00 -3.51 -3.69
CA ALA A 249 11.38 -2.45 -2.77
C ALA A 249 11.25 -1.06 -3.40
N LEU A 250 11.67 -0.89 -4.67
CA LEU A 250 11.40 0.35 -5.41
C LEU A 250 9.90 0.64 -5.49
N GLY A 251 9.09 -0.35 -5.88
CA GLY A 251 7.64 -0.16 -5.95
C GLY A 251 7.03 0.30 -4.63
N SER A 252 7.44 -0.31 -3.51
CA SER A 252 7.00 0.11 -2.18
C SER A 252 7.40 1.56 -1.83
N LEU A 253 8.58 1.99 -2.26
CA LEU A 253 9.01 3.38 -2.14
C LEU A 253 8.11 4.31 -2.97
N LEU A 254 7.88 3.94 -4.24
CA LEU A 254 7.04 4.72 -5.16
C LEU A 254 5.62 4.88 -4.61
N HIS A 255 5.07 3.84 -3.97
CA HIS A 255 3.76 3.91 -3.31
C HIS A 255 3.72 5.04 -2.26
N VAL A 256 4.70 5.09 -1.34
CA VAL A 256 4.75 6.15 -0.31
C VAL A 256 4.86 7.54 -0.94
N VAL A 257 5.66 7.68 -2.00
CA VAL A 257 5.76 8.94 -2.74
C VAL A 257 4.42 9.29 -3.38
N GLN A 258 3.74 8.34 -4.01
CA GLN A 258 2.44 8.54 -4.66
C GLN A 258 1.37 8.94 -3.66
N ASP A 259 1.24 8.21 -2.56
CA ASP A 259 0.30 8.51 -1.48
C ASP A 259 0.51 9.89 -0.85
N SER A 260 1.75 10.37 -0.85
CA SER A 260 2.02 11.73 -0.36
C SER A 260 1.40 12.84 -1.21
N PHE A 261 0.83 12.52 -2.37
CA PHE A 261 0.06 13.43 -3.23
C PHE A 261 -1.44 13.13 -3.24
N ALA A 262 -1.87 12.05 -2.60
CA ALA A 262 -3.28 11.75 -2.41
C ALA A 262 -3.86 12.65 -1.32
N ALA A 263 -4.90 13.41 -1.64
CA ALA A 263 -5.46 14.40 -0.73
C ALA A 263 -6.11 13.78 0.54
N GLY A 264 -6.45 12.48 0.50
CA GLY A 264 -6.89 11.73 1.67
C GLY A 264 -5.76 11.44 2.68
N HIS A 265 -4.50 11.47 2.23
CA HIS A 265 -3.33 11.12 3.02
C HIS A 265 -2.53 12.33 3.50
N VAL A 266 -2.34 13.31 2.61
CA VAL A 266 -1.49 14.48 2.87
C VAL A 266 -2.12 15.74 2.30
N GLU A 267 -2.17 16.79 3.10
CA GLU A 267 -2.47 18.14 2.64
C GLU A 267 -1.17 18.85 2.27
N ARG A 268 -1.13 19.41 1.06
CA ARG A 268 0.03 20.14 0.54
C ARG A 268 -0.34 21.55 0.09
N GLU A 269 0.64 22.44 0.13
CA GLU A 269 0.58 23.71 -0.59
C GLU A 269 0.63 23.46 -2.10
N ALA A 270 0.17 24.43 -2.86
CA ALA A 270 0.41 24.40 -4.31
C ALA A 270 1.91 24.58 -4.60
N PRO A 271 2.48 23.89 -5.61
CA PRO A 271 3.85 24.13 -6.04
C PRO A 271 4.08 25.58 -6.49
N VAL A 272 5.24 26.13 -6.15
CA VAL A 272 5.63 27.48 -6.56
C VAL A 272 6.55 27.37 -7.77
N SER A 273 6.19 28.04 -8.85
CA SER A 273 6.98 28.04 -10.10
C SER A 273 8.41 28.55 -9.85
N GLY A 274 9.38 27.84 -10.40
CA GLY A 274 10.80 28.19 -10.31
C GLY A 274 11.49 27.75 -9.00
N VAL A 275 10.75 27.20 -8.03
CA VAL A 275 11.36 26.60 -6.84
C VAL A 275 11.87 25.20 -7.20
N VAL A 276 13.09 24.90 -6.77
CA VAL A 276 13.78 23.64 -7.11
C VAL A 276 14.35 22.97 -5.87
N CYS A 277 14.45 21.65 -5.92
CA CYS A 277 15.02 20.83 -4.88
C CYS A 277 16.56 20.90 -4.92
N ALA A 278 17.18 21.07 -3.76
CA ALA A 278 18.65 21.05 -3.60
C ALA A 278 19.41 21.97 -4.60
N GLY A 279 18.79 23.07 -5.05
CA GLY A 279 19.37 24.00 -6.01
C GLY A 279 19.51 23.46 -7.45
N ARG A 280 18.92 22.32 -7.76
CA ARG A 280 18.99 21.69 -9.08
C ARG A 280 17.80 22.05 -9.94
N THR A 281 18.04 22.72 -11.07
CA THR A 281 16.99 23.19 -12.00
C THR A 281 16.20 22.06 -12.66
N ASP A 282 16.77 20.87 -12.73
CA ASP A 282 16.14 19.64 -13.22
C ASP A 282 15.26 18.94 -12.16
N TRP A 283 15.23 19.47 -10.93
CA TRP A 283 14.43 18.93 -9.82
C TRP A 283 13.38 19.95 -9.33
N PRO A 284 12.30 20.15 -10.05
CA PRO A 284 11.24 21.07 -9.60
C PRO A 284 10.66 20.62 -8.26
N ALA A 285 10.51 21.56 -7.33
CA ALA A 285 10.02 21.25 -5.99
C ALA A 285 8.48 21.14 -5.99
N PRO A 286 7.90 20.06 -5.41
CA PRO A 286 6.46 20.01 -5.17
C PRO A 286 6.07 20.95 -4.03
N GLY A 287 4.76 21.17 -3.87
CA GLY A 287 4.23 21.95 -2.74
C GLY A 287 4.62 21.34 -1.39
N GLN A 288 4.88 22.20 -0.41
CA GLN A 288 5.27 21.77 0.93
C GLN A 288 4.10 21.11 1.68
N ILE A 289 4.40 20.22 2.59
CA ILE A 289 3.40 19.48 3.36
C ILE A 289 2.87 20.35 4.49
N LEU A 290 1.55 20.55 4.51
CA LEU A 290 0.81 21.23 5.55
C LEU A 290 0.37 20.29 6.67
N GLU A 291 -0.02 19.06 6.32
CA GLU A 291 -0.49 18.08 7.29
C GLU A 291 -0.36 16.66 6.73
N PHE A 292 0.13 15.74 7.55
CA PHE A 292 -0.07 14.30 7.32
C PHE A 292 -1.35 13.89 8.02
N HIS A 293 -2.28 13.31 7.29
CA HIS A 293 -3.52 12.84 7.89
C HIS A 293 -3.32 11.54 8.68
N SER A 294 -4.27 11.25 9.57
CA SER A 294 -4.37 9.98 10.30
C SER A 294 -5.68 9.28 9.95
N TYR A 295 -5.65 7.98 9.71
CA TYR A 295 -6.79 7.23 9.20
C TYR A 295 -7.93 6.97 10.22
N PRO A 296 -7.70 6.74 11.53
CA PRO A 296 -8.72 6.17 12.43
C PRO A 296 -10.05 6.92 12.49
N HIS A 297 -10.04 8.23 12.29
CA HIS A 297 -11.25 9.07 12.36
C HIS A 297 -11.67 9.66 11.01
N GLN A 298 -11.10 9.15 9.92
CA GLN A 298 -11.56 9.51 8.58
C GLN A 298 -12.87 8.79 8.21
N ASP A 299 -13.67 9.45 7.40
CA ASP A 299 -14.74 8.80 6.64
C ASP A 299 -14.11 8.01 5.49
N SER A 300 -14.22 6.70 5.56
CA SER A 300 -13.61 5.79 4.57
C SER A 300 -14.14 5.98 3.14
N ARG A 301 -15.37 6.49 2.97
CA ARG A 301 -15.92 6.77 1.64
C ARG A 301 -15.35 8.07 1.05
N LYS A 302 -15.16 9.10 1.90
CA LYS A 302 -14.52 10.36 1.48
C LYS A 302 -13.06 10.10 1.13
N HIS A 303 -12.34 9.33 1.98
CA HIS A 303 -10.98 8.90 1.74
C HIS A 303 -10.86 8.12 0.43
N GLY A 304 -11.64 7.07 0.24
CA GLY A 304 -11.59 6.25 -0.97
C GLY A 304 -11.89 7.01 -2.27
N ARG A 305 -12.75 8.03 -2.23
CA ARG A 305 -12.98 8.89 -3.42
C ARG A 305 -11.78 9.77 -3.78
N ALA A 306 -10.94 10.13 -2.82
CA ALA A 306 -9.71 10.85 -3.11
C ALA A 306 -8.69 9.97 -3.84
N ASP A 307 -8.79 8.66 -3.66
CA ASP A 307 -7.89 7.65 -4.19
C ASP A 307 -8.39 7.03 -5.52
N GLU A 308 -9.51 7.50 -6.05
CA GLU A 308 -10.06 7.12 -7.35
C GLU A 308 -9.40 7.93 -8.50
N PRO A 309 -9.56 7.51 -9.78
CA PRO A 309 -9.01 8.22 -10.95
C PRO A 309 -9.36 9.70 -10.99
N HIS A 310 -10.55 10.07 -10.58
CA HIS A 310 -11.00 11.44 -10.52
C HIS A 310 -10.15 12.27 -9.51
N GLY A 311 -9.69 11.66 -8.40
CA GLY A 311 -8.76 12.32 -7.49
C GLY A 311 -7.38 12.55 -8.15
N LEU A 312 -6.89 11.58 -8.91
CA LEU A 312 -5.69 11.74 -9.71
C LEU A 312 -5.87 12.80 -10.81
N GLU A 313 -6.98 12.77 -11.55
CA GLU A 313 -7.29 13.77 -12.58
C GLU A 313 -7.32 15.18 -12.00
N ALA A 314 -7.97 15.36 -10.85
CA ALA A 314 -8.01 16.65 -10.15
C ALA A 314 -6.61 17.12 -9.74
N HIS A 315 -5.76 16.19 -9.25
CA HIS A 315 -4.36 16.49 -8.94
C HIS A 315 -3.56 16.88 -10.18
N LEU A 316 -3.68 16.15 -11.29
CA LEU A 316 -2.97 16.39 -12.53
C LEU A 316 -3.43 17.67 -13.26
N ALA A 317 -4.62 18.17 -12.99
CA ALA A 317 -5.10 19.46 -13.47
C ALA A 317 -4.48 20.64 -12.71
N GLY A 318 -3.80 20.40 -11.59
CA GLY A 318 -3.16 21.42 -10.77
C GLY A 318 -1.82 21.92 -11.31
N ALA A 319 -1.08 22.62 -10.45
CA ALA A 319 0.24 23.15 -10.78
C ALA A 319 1.30 22.02 -10.76
N ARG A 320 2.30 22.13 -11.63
CA ARG A 320 3.44 21.20 -11.69
C ARG A 320 4.55 21.60 -10.71
N PRO A 321 5.38 20.64 -10.21
CA PRO A 321 5.35 19.22 -10.56
C PRO A 321 4.21 18.46 -9.89
N HIS A 322 3.60 17.53 -10.62
CA HIS A 322 2.64 16.59 -10.05
C HIS A 322 3.31 15.24 -9.72
N VAL A 323 2.52 14.34 -9.15
CA VAL A 323 2.99 13.00 -8.72
C VAL A 323 3.78 12.25 -9.81
N ILE A 324 3.34 12.30 -11.07
CA ILE A 324 4.03 11.61 -12.20
C ILE A 324 5.42 12.20 -12.44
N ASP A 325 5.57 13.53 -12.36
CA ASP A 325 6.86 14.20 -12.53
C ASP A 325 7.83 13.81 -11.43
N VAL A 326 7.35 13.80 -10.18
CA VAL A 326 8.15 13.42 -9.01
C VAL A 326 8.57 11.94 -9.08
N VAL A 327 7.64 11.04 -9.37
CA VAL A 327 7.92 9.60 -9.50
C VAL A 327 8.90 9.34 -10.65
N ARG A 328 8.81 10.10 -11.75
CA ARG A 328 9.77 10.02 -12.88
C ARG A 328 11.18 10.39 -12.43
N THR A 329 11.35 11.48 -11.71
CA THR A 329 12.67 11.89 -11.19
C THR A 329 13.23 10.82 -10.24
N VAL A 330 12.41 10.26 -9.36
CA VAL A 330 12.81 9.14 -8.49
C VAL A 330 13.26 7.94 -9.32
N ALA A 331 12.52 7.59 -10.37
CA ALA A 331 12.85 6.47 -11.25
C ALA A 331 14.16 6.71 -12.04
N GLU A 332 14.42 7.94 -12.47
CA GLU A 332 15.67 8.31 -13.14
C GLU A 332 16.88 8.19 -12.21
N LEU A 333 16.77 8.67 -10.97
CA LEU A 333 17.80 8.49 -9.94
C LEU A 333 18.06 7.01 -9.66
N TRP A 334 16.99 6.20 -9.57
CA TRP A 334 17.12 4.78 -9.37
C TRP A 334 17.78 4.06 -10.56
N ARG A 335 17.43 4.39 -11.81
CA ARG A 335 18.09 3.85 -13.01
C ARG A 335 19.58 4.17 -13.04
N ALA A 336 19.94 5.36 -12.59
CA ALA A 336 21.34 5.78 -12.44
C ALA A 336 22.04 5.09 -11.26
N ARG A 337 21.34 4.25 -10.48
CA ARG A 337 21.86 3.65 -9.25
C ARG A 337 22.45 4.66 -8.28
N THR A 338 21.83 5.84 -8.21
CA THR A 338 22.29 6.93 -7.36
C THR A 338 22.38 6.48 -5.91
N PRO A 339 23.52 6.63 -5.21
CA PRO A 339 23.65 6.31 -3.79
C PRO A 339 22.60 7.06 -2.95
N TRP A 340 22.23 6.48 -1.80
CA TRP A 340 21.22 7.11 -0.94
C TRP A 340 21.57 8.56 -0.58
N ASP A 341 22.82 8.82 -0.22
CA ASP A 341 23.24 10.15 0.23
C ASP A 341 23.09 11.22 -0.87
N ASP A 342 23.14 10.82 -2.14
CA ASP A 342 22.93 11.70 -3.30
C ASP A 342 21.45 11.79 -3.74
N ALA A 343 20.66 10.75 -3.51
CA ALA A 343 19.22 10.73 -3.81
C ALA A 343 18.38 11.36 -2.68
N ARG A 344 18.85 11.23 -1.44
CA ARG A 344 18.18 11.72 -0.22
C ARG A 344 17.77 13.19 -0.31
N PRO A 345 18.62 14.14 -0.79
CA PRO A 345 18.22 15.55 -0.88
C PRO A 345 16.98 15.79 -1.71
N TYR A 346 16.76 15.01 -2.78
CA TYR A 346 15.53 15.09 -3.57
C TYR A 346 14.32 14.59 -2.78
N LEU A 347 14.43 13.42 -2.15
CA LEU A 347 13.33 12.86 -1.34
C LEU A 347 13.01 13.74 -0.12
N GLU A 348 14.03 14.32 0.54
CA GLU A 348 13.82 15.30 1.61
C GLU A 348 13.06 16.54 1.13
N CYS A 349 13.33 16.98 -0.09
CA CYS A 349 12.60 18.10 -0.72
C CYS A 349 11.15 17.72 -1.01
N VAL A 350 10.89 16.51 -1.54
CA VAL A 350 9.52 16.00 -1.78
C VAL A 350 8.71 15.98 -0.48
N PHE A 351 9.34 15.67 0.65
CA PHE A 351 8.72 15.63 1.96
C PHE A 351 9.05 16.86 2.84
N THR A 352 9.31 18.02 2.23
CA THR A 352 9.52 19.27 2.98
C THR A 352 8.24 19.71 3.66
N LEU A 353 8.35 20.01 4.95
CA LEU A 353 7.25 20.56 5.73
C LEU A 353 7.12 22.07 5.51
N SER A 354 5.88 22.54 5.41
CA SER A 354 5.60 23.98 5.47
C SER A 354 5.99 24.54 6.84
N PRO A 355 6.43 25.80 6.94
CA PRO A 355 6.59 26.48 8.22
C PRO A 355 5.29 26.55 9.04
N THR A 356 4.14 26.39 8.39
CA THR A 356 2.82 26.35 9.00
C THR A 356 2.25 24.94 9.14
N ALA A 357 3.10 23.90 9.01
CA ALA A 357 2.68 22.53 9.14
C ALA A 357 2.01 22.26 10.48
N ARG A 358 0.93 21.49 10.44
CA ARG A 358 0.09 21.18 11.60
C ARG A 358 0.31 19.75 12.07
N VAL A 359 0.00 19.52 13.33
CA VAL A 359 -0.13 18.15 13.86
C VAL A 359 -1.21 17.39 13.09
N SER A 360 -1.04 16.09 12.99
CA SER A 360 -1.93 15.20 12.26
C SER A 360 -3.36 15.24 12.78
N SER A 361 -4.29 15.14 11.86
CA SER A 361 -5.71 14.97 12.08
C SER A 361 -6.30 14.09 10.98
N PRO A 362 -7.59 13.72 11.01
CA PRO A 362 -8.22 13.05 9.88
C PRO A 362 -8.24 13.87 8.59
N GLY A 363 -7.86 15.14 8.63
CA GLY A 363 -8.08 16.10 7.56
C GLY A 363 -9.52 16.62 7.55
N ASN A 364 -9.68 17.95 7.42
CA ASN A 364 -11.01 18.58 7.56
C ASN A 364 -12.04 18.05 6.57
N SER A 365 -11.64 17.79 5.31
CA SER A 365 -12.53 17.28 4.26
C SER A 365 -12.82 15.78 4.40
N TYR A 366 -12.03 15.06 5.18
CA TYR A 366 -12.10 13.59 5.32
C TYR A 366 -12.62 13.14 6.67
N ARG A 367 -12.81 14.04 7.62
CA ARG A 367 -13.34 13.71 8.95
C ARG A 367 -14.72 13.05 8.83
N SER A 368 -14.95 12.03 9.65
CA SER A 368 -16.27 11.42 9.83
C SER A 368 -17.18 12.41 10.56
N ASP A 369 -18.36 12.67 10.01
CA ASP A 369 -19.36 13.59 10.62
C ASP A 369 -20.17 12.88 11.73
N ALA A 370 -19.97 11.57 11.92
CA ALA A 370 -20.71 10.80 12.91
C ALA A 370 -20.06 10.90 14.30
N PRO A 371 -20.76 11.42 15.31
CA PRO A 371 -20.32 11.26 16.68
C PRO A 371 -20.41 9.77 17.06
N GLY A 372 -19.23 9.10 17.10
CA GLY A 372 -19.12 7.70 17.52
C GLY A 372 -20.03 6.75 16.72
N ASP A 373 -19.65 6.42 15.49
CA ASP A 373 -20.41 5.53 14.61
C ASP A 373 -20.77 4.21 15.31
N GLN A 374 -21.93 4.21 15.95
CA GLN A 374 -22.73 3.01 16.10
C GLN A 374 -23.36 2.70 14.74
N VAL A 375 -22.60 2.10 13.83
CA VAL A 375 -23.24 1.39 12.72
C VAL A 375 -23.97 0.21 13.34
N GLN A 376 -25.25 0.42 13.67
CA GLN A 376 -26.18 -0.67 13.92
C GLN A 376 -26.36 -1.43 12.61
N TRP A 377 -25.62 -2.48 12.46
CA TRP A 377 -25.94 -3.53 11.52
C TRP A 377 -27.12 -4.28 12.16
N GLY A 378 -28.34 -4.10 11.58
CA GLY A 378 -29.52 -4.88 11.95
C GLY A 378 -29.20 -6.37 11.91
N GLY A 379 -29.73 -7.07 12.91
CA GLY A 379 -29.52 -8.47 13.22
C GLY A 379 -29.93 -9.48 12.14
#